data_68c9143f1e75372cd1d8ebe088029e97
#
_entry.id   68c9143f1e75372cd1d8ebe088029e97
#
_cell.length_a   1.000
_cell.length_b   1.000
_cell.length_c   1.000
_cell.angle_alpha   90.00
_cell.angle_beta   90.00
_cell.angle_gamma   90.00
#
_symmetry.space_group_name_H-M   'P 1'
#
loop_
_entity.id
_entity.type
_entity.pdbx_description
1 polymer ?
#
loop_
_entity_poly.entity_id
_entity_poly.type
_entity_poly.pdbx_seq_one_letter_code
_entity_poly.pdbx_strand_id
1 'polypeptide(L)'
;MKENSKNVLNYLKKNHGVNLTAADVAEALGLDKRQVDGIFTSAIQRKNLGVRTSAEIELENGTHKQVKFLSLTDAGMAFDPDAEEA
;
A
#
# COMPACT_ATOMS: atom_id res chain seq x y z
N MET A 1 -10.34 12.06 2.47
CA MET A 1 -9.18 11.45 1.82
C MET A 1 -9.21 11.78 0.34
N LYS A 2 -8.05 12.10 -0.24
CA LYS A 2 -7.97 12.43 -1.67
C LYS A 2 -8.24 11.18 -2.52
N GLU A 3 -8.64 11.38 -3.77
CA GLU A 3 -9.04 10.28 -4.64
C GLU A 3 -7.95 9.22 -4.83
N ASN A 4 -6.71 9.64 -5.09
CA ASN A 4 -5.62 8.68 -5.24
C ASN A 4 -5.35 7.91 -3.95
N SER A 5 -5.53 8.56 -2.81
CA SER A 5 -5.39 7.89 -1.51
C SER A 5 -6.48 6.84 -1.30
N LYS A 6 -7.72 7.17 -1.69
CA LYS A 6 -8.82 6.19 -1.66
C LYS A 6 -8.54 5.01 -2.57
N ASN A 7 -8.03 5.27 -3.77
CA ASN A 7 -7.72 4.23 -4.74
C ASN A 7 -6.65 3.27 -4.20
N VAL A 8 -5.60 3.82 -3.58
CA VAL A 8 -4.55 3.01 -2.97
C VAL A 8 -5.12 2.18 -1.82
N LEU A 9 -5.88 2.80 -0.92
CA LEU A 9 -6.47 2.08 0.21
C LEU A 9 -7.41 0.96 -0.26
N ASN A 10 -8.31 1.28 -1.20
CA ASN A 10 -9.26 0.29 -1.70
C ASN A 10 -8.58 -0.85 -2.45
N TYR A 11 -7.51 -0.56 -3.18
CA TYR A 11 -6.73 -1.60 -3.85
C TYR A 11 -6.09 -2.55 -2.84
N LEU A 12 -5.53 -2.01 -1.76
CA LEU A 12 -4.94 -2.82 -0.71
C LEU A 12 -5.99 -3.64 0.04
N LYS A 13 -7.19 -3.09 0.25
CA LYS A 13 -8.31 -3.83 0.85
C LYS A 13 -8.74 -4.99 -0.03
N LYS A 14 -8.90 -4.73 -1.33
CA LYS A 14 -9.34 -5.73 -2.29
C LYS A 14 -8.34 -6.87 -2.43
N ASN A 15 -7.06 -6.57 -2.28
CA ASN A 15 -5.98 -7.53 -2.41
C ASN A 15 -5.36 -7.90 -1.05
N HIS A 16 -6.16 -7.87 -0.01
CA HIS A 16 -5.72 -8.23 1.34
C HIS A 16 -5.15 -9.64 1.35
N GLY A 17 -4.01 -9.81 1.99
CA GLY A 17 -3.31 -11.08 2.03
C GLY A 17 -2.33 -11.32 0.90
N VAL A 18 -2.30 -10.43 -0.09
CA VAL A 18 -1.32 -10.48 -1.17
C VAL A 18 -0.15 -9.56 -0.81
N ASN A 19 1.08 -10.05 -1.01
CA ASN A 19 2.26 -9.25 -0.76
C ASN A 19 2.46 -8.27 -1.92
N LEU A 20 2.19 -6.99 -1.66
CA LEU A 20 2.29 -5.93 -2.67
C LEU A 20 3.31 -4.88 -2.24
N THR A 21 4.18 -4.49 -3.17
CA THR A 21 5.09 -3.36 -2.99
C THR A 21 4.42 -2.08 -3.50
N ALA A 22 5.03 -0.92 -3.18
CA ALA A 22 4.55 0.35 -3.73
C ALA A 22 4.60 0.35 -5.26
N ALA A 23 5.61 -0.30 -5.86
CA ALA A 23 5.72 -0.40 -7.32
C ALA A 23 4.57 -1.22 -7.91
N ASP A 24 4.18 -2.31 -7.25
CA ASP A 24 3.05 -3.15 -7.69
C ASP A 24 1.75 -2.36 -7.69
N VAL A 25 1.51 -1.61 -6.63
CA VAL A 25 0.30 -0.79 -6.51
C VAL A 25 0.31 0.34 -7.54
N ALA A 26 1.46 0.98 -7.74
CA ALA A 26 1.61 2.05 -8.71
C ALA A 26 1.29 1.56 -10.12
N GLU A 27 1.82 0.41 -10.51
CA GLU A 27 1.56 -0.17 -11.82
C GLU A 27 0.07 -0.47 -12.02
N ALA A 28 -0.56 -1.06 -11.01
CA ALA A 28 -1.98 -1.42 -11.07
C ALA A 28 -2.90 -0.20 -11.20
N LEU A 29 -2.53 0.92 -10.58
CA LEU A 29 -3.35 2.12 -10.53
C LEU A 29 -2.93 3.20 -11.52
N GLY A 30 -1.87 2.96 -12.29
CA GLY A 30 -1.36 3.95 -13.23
C GLY A 30 -0.71 5.16 -12.56
N LEU A 31 -0.11 4.95 -11.39
CA LEU A 31 0.57 5.98 -10.62
C LEU A 31 2.07 5.73 -10.60
N ASP A 32 2.85 6.72 -10.16
CA ASP A 32 4.26 6.55 -9.91
C ASP A 32 4.49 5.90 -8.54
N LYS A 33 5.55 5.11 -8.44
CA LYS A 33 5.94 4.50 -7.16
C LYS A 33 6.08 5.57 -6.07
N ARG A 34 6.68 6.71 -6.40
CA ARG A 34 6.87 7.83 -5.47
C ARG A 34 5.55 8.37 -4.95
N GLN A 35 4.54 8.46 -5.82
CA GLN A 35 3.20 8.89 -5.42
C GLN A 35 2.57 7.91 -4.44
N VAL A 36 2.68 6.61 -4.74
CA VAL A 36 2.14 5.56 -3.86
C VAL A 36 2.85 5.57 -2.50
N ASP A 37 4.17 5.68 -2.49
CA ASP A 37 4.93 5.77 -1.24
C ASP A 37 4.50 6.97 -0.40
N GLY A 38 4.35 8.14 -1.02
CA GLY A 38 3.92 9.35 -0.33
C GLY A 38 2.50 9.23 0.21
N ILE A 39 1.59 8.69 -0.59
CA ILE A 39 0.20 8.47 -0.19
C ILE A 39 0.14 7.48 0.98
N PHE A 40 0.84 6.38 0.88
CA PHE A 40 0.83 5.37 1.94
C PHE A 40 1.37 5.95 3.25
N THR A 41 2.49 6.68 3.18
CA THR A 41 3.09 7.29 4.36
C THR A 41 2.15 8.32 5.01
N SER A 42 1.57 9.22 4.21
CA SER A 42 0.82 10.37 4.74
C SER A 42 -0.64 10.05 5.06
N ALA A 43 -1.29 9.20 4.26
CA ALA A 43 -2.72 8.97 4.39
C ALA A 43 -3.07 7.65 5.08
N ILE A 44 -2.20 6.67 4.99
CA ILE A 44 -2.49 5.31 5.48
C ILE A 44 -1.65 4.97 6.70
N GLN A 45 -0.33 4.98 6.58
CA GLN A 45 0.56 4.63 7.67
C GLN A 45 0.45 5.62 8.83
N ARG A 46 0.38 6.91 8.54
CA ARG A 46 0.29 7.96 9.55
C ARG A 46 -0.97 7.85 10.40
N LYS A 47 -2.06 7.32 9.82
CA LYS A 47 -3.32 7.11 10.53
C LYS A 47 -3.41 5.72 11.16
N ASN A 48 -2.34 4.96 11.15
CA ASN A 48 -2.29 3.58 11.65
C ASN A 48 -3.23 2.63 10.91
N LEU A 49 -3.53 2.94 9.66
CA LEU A 49 -4.37 2.10 8.80
C LEU A 49 -3.56 1.04 8.06
N GLY A 50 -2.26 1.21 7.97
CA GLY A 50 -1.39 0.26 7.31
C GLY A 50 0.01 0.27 7.87
N VAL A 51 0.78 -0.75 7.51
CA VAL A 51 2.17 -0.91 7.92
C VAL A 51 2.99 -1.40 6.73
N ARG A 52 4.30 -1.11 6.78
CA ARG A 52 5.26 -1.67 5.84
C ARG A 52 5.99 -2.82 6.51
N THR A 53 6.05 -3.95 5.82
CA THR A 53 6.77 -5.12 6.30
C THR A 53 7.98 -5.34 5.41
N SER A 54 9.17 -5.30 6.02
CA SER A 54 10.42 -5.58 5.30
C SER A 54 10.56 -7.07 5.05
N ALA A 55 10.98 -7.42 3.84
CA ALA A 55 11.25 -8.81 3.47
C ALA A 55 12.44 -8.86 2.52
N GLU A 56 13.10 -9.99 2.48
CA GLU A 56 14.21 -10.23 1.56
C GLU A 56 13.74 -11.23 0.51
N ILE A 57 13.92 -10.87 -0.76
CA ILE A 57 13.59 -11.76 -1.87
C ILE A 57 14.85 -12.12 -2.63
N GLU A 58 14.88 -13.32 -3.20
CA GLU A 58 15.96 -13.78 -4.06
C GLU A 58 15.59 -13.50 -5.51
N LEU A 59 16.50 -12.86 -6.24
CA LEU A 59 16.33 -12.60 -7.65
C LEU A 59 16.82 -13.76 -8.50
N GLU A 60 16.43 -13.79 -9.77
CA GLU A 60 16.79 -14.89 -10.69
C GLU A 60 18.30 -15.13 -10.81
N ASN A 61 19.08 -14.05 -10.64
CA ASN A 61 20.54 -14.14 -10.73
C ASN A 61 21.22 -14.56 -9.41
N GLY A 62 20.43 -14.95 -8.41
CA GLY A 62 20.95 -15.39 -7.11
C GLY A 62 21.26 -14.24 -6.14
N THR A 63 21.04 -13.00 -6.53
CA THR A 63 21.21 -11.88 -5.60
C THR A 63 19.95 -11.70 -4.75
N HIS A 64 20.14 -11.09 -3.57
CA HIS A 64 19.05 -10.83 -2.65
C HIS A 64 18.72 -9.33 -2.68
N LYS A 65 17.44 -9.00 -2.59
CA LYS A 65 16.97 -7.63 -2.55
C LYS A 65 16.00 -7.47 -1.40
N GLN A 66 16.15 -6.39 -0.64
CA GLN A 66 15.18 -6.05 0.37
C GLN A 66 14.02 -5.28 -0.24
N VAL A 67 12.82 -5.68 0.09
CA VAL A 67 11.59 -5.03 -0.35
C VAL A 67 10.72 -4.74 0.86
N LYS A 68 9.79 -3.80 0.69
CA LYS A 68 8.80 -3.51 1.72
C LYS A 68 7.41 -3.75 1.13
N PHE A 69 6.68 -4.66 1.76
CA PHE A 69 5.30 -4.93 1.38
C PHE A 69 4.37 -4.00 2.15
N LEU A 70 3.37 -3.50 1.45
CA LEU A 70 2.34 -2.64 2.03
C LEU A 70 1.18 -3.52 2.49
N SER A 71 0.80 -3.39 3.76
CA SER A 71 -0.29 -4.16 4.33
C SER A 71 -1.23 -3.24 5.10
N LEU A 72 -2.49 -3.63 5.23
CA LEU A 72 -3.44 -2.89 6.04
C LEU A 72 -3.55 -3.54 7.41
N THR A 73 -3.72 -2.70 8.44
CA THR A 73 -4.07 -3.15 9.79
C THR A 73 -5.57 -3.49 9.83
N ASP A 74 -6.03 -4.04 10.95
CA ASP A 74 -7.46 -4.26 11.16
C ASP A 74 -8.23 -2.95 11.04
N ALA A 75 -7.67 -1.86 11.58
CA ALA A 75 -8.26 -0.53 11.44
C ALA A 75 -8.33 -0.10 9.97
N GLY A 76 -7.29 -0.39 9.18
CA GLY A 76 -7.29 -0.09 7.75
C GLY A 76 -8.33 -0.88 6.98
N MET A 77 -8.52 -2.14 7.33
CA MET A 77 -9.54 -2.98 6.69
C MET A 77 -10.96 -2.51 7.02
N ALA A 78 -11.16 -1.98 8.23
CA ALA A 78 -12.45 -1.48 8.68
C ALA A 78 -12.72 -0.04 8.23
N PHE A 79 -11.69 0.68 7.80
CA PHE A 79 -11.81 2.09 7.41
C PHE A 79 -12.52 2.22 6.07
N ASP A 80 -13.53 3.09 6.02
CA ASP A 80 -14.24 3.39 4.80
C ASP A 80 -13.85 4.81 4.33
N PRO A 81 -13.03 4.93 3.28
CA PRO A 81 -12.58 6.24 2.81
C PRO A 81 -13.71 7.09 2.24
N ASP A 82 -14.80 6.47 1.77
CA ASP A 82 -15.95 7.20 1.25
C ASP A 82 -16.78 7.79 2.39
N ALA A 83 -16.89 7.10 3.51
CA ALA A 83 -17.63 7.59 4.68
C ALA A 83 -16.96 8.81 5.32
N GLU A 84 -15.64 8.93 5.21
CA GLU A 84 -14.89 10.06 5.77
C GLU A 84 -15.31 11.38 5.16
N GLU A 85 -15.79 11.38 3.94
CA GLU A 85 -16.19 12.60 3.21
C GLU A 85 -17.60 13.05 3.53
N ALA A 86 -18.35 12.23 4.19
CA ALA A 86 -19.67 12.63 4.64
C ALA A 86 -19.58 13.56 5.86
#